data_f5102795a8f704fdbb9b78f547e31bb8
#
_entry.id   f5102795a8f704fdbb9b78f547e31bb8
#
_cell.length_a   1.000
_cell.length_b   1.000
_cell.length_c   1.000
_cell.angle_alpha   90.00
_cell.angle_beta   90.00
_cell.angle_gamma   90.00
#
_symmetry.space_group_name_H-M   'P 1'
#
loop_
_entity.id
_entity.type
_entity.pdbx_description
1 polymer ?
#
loop_
_entity_poly.entity_id
_entity_poly.type
_entity_poly.pdbx_seq_one_letter_code
_entity_poly.pdbx_strand_id
1 'polypeptide(L)'
;MMNSLYIAGEWLAGQGEAFQSLNPVTQQVLWSGEGATAAQVESAVQAARQAFPGWARRSLDERISVLEAFAAALKNHSDELARTIGEETGKPLWEAATEVTSMVNKIAISVQSYRERTGEKSGPLGDATAVLRHKPHGVVAVFGPYNFPGHLPNGHIVPALLAGNSVLFKPSELTPKVAELTVKCWIEAGLPAGVLNLLQGARETGIALAANPSIDGLFFTGSSRTGNHLHQQFAGRPDKILALEMGGNNPLVVDQVADLDAAVYTIIQSAFISAGQRCTCARRLLVPQGAWGDSLLKRLVEVSSTIEVGAFDQQPAPFMGSVISLGAAKALMDAQQHLLANGAVSLLEMTQPQAQSALLTPGILDVTAVAERPDEELFGPLLQVIRYADFAAAIAEANDTAYGLAAGLLSDSEARYQQFWLESRAGIVNWNKQLTGAASSAPFGGVGASGNHRASAYYAADYCAYPVASLETPSLTLPAALTPGVKMV
;
A
#
# COMPACT_ATOMS: atom_id res chain seq x y z
N MET A 1 31.79 3.21 7.42
CA MET A 1 30.38 2.99 7.72
C MET A 1 29.58 3.73 6.66
N MET A 2 28.54 3.11 6.15
CA MET A 2 27.66 3.74 5.15
C MET A 2 26.71 4.70 5.88
N ASN A 3 26.49 5.89 5.31
CA ASN A 3 25.50 6.83 5.85
C ASN A 3 24.12 6.36 5.42
N SER A 4 23.39 5.72 6.33
CA SER A 4 22.11 5.06 6.10
C SER A 4 20.88 5.91 6.46
N LEU A 5 21.07 7.00 7.20
CA LEU A 5 20.01 7.88 7.67
C LEU A 5 20.12 9.26 7.01
N TYR A 6 18.97 9.90 6.76
CA TYR A 6 18.92 11.30 6.34
C TYR A 6 18.12 12.10 7.37
N ILE A 7 18.82 12.95 8.15
CA ILE A 7 18.23 13.71 9.26
C ILE A 7 18.64 15.16 9.15
N ALA A 8 17.70 16.08 9.24
CA ALA A 8 17.93 17.53 9.21
C ALA A 8 18.73 18.04 7.98
N GLY A 9 18.66 17.32 6.85
CA GLY A 9 19.38 17.69 5.63
C GLY A 9 20.75 17.01 5.47
N GLU A 10 21.15 16.15 6.39
CA GLU A 10 22.45 15.48 6.39
C GLU A 10 22.30 13.95 6.34
N TRP A 11 23.21 13.31 5.59
CA TRP A 11 23.35 11.87 5.58
C TRP A 11 24.25 11.43 6.73
N LEU A 12 23.73 10.56 7.61
CA LEU A 12 24.37 10.10 8.84
C LEU A 12 24.48 8.57 8.87
N ALA A 13 25.49 8.05 9.54
CA ALA A 13 25.57 6.63 9.85
C ALA A 13 24.51 6.26 10.91
N GLY A 14 23.84 5.12 10.73
CA GLY A 14 23.07 4.49 11.80
C GLY A 14 23.99 4.03 12.94
N GLN A 15 23.42 3.83 14.11
CA GLN A 15 24.11 3.37 15.31
C GLN A 15 23.38 2.20 15.98
N GLY A 16 22.37 1.66 15.32
CA GLY A 16 21.58 0.53 15.79
C GLY A 16 22.07 -0.80 15.21
N GLU A 17 21.15 -1.74 15.10
CA GLU A 17 21.43 -3.06 14.54
C GLU A 17 21.83 -2.98 13.06
N ALA A 18 22.88 -3.71 12.67
CA ALA A 18 23.32 -3.82 11.30
C ALA A 18 22.36 -4.74 10.53
N PHE A 19 22.03 -4.37 9.29
CA PHE A 19 21.21 -5.19 8.40
C PHE A 19 21.62 -5.02 6.94
N GLN A 20 21.12 -5.91 6.09
CA GLN A 20 21.46 -5.95 4.67
C GLN A 20 20.21 -6.16 3.83
N SER A 21 20.19 -5.57 2.65
CA SER A 21 19.29 -5.94 1.56
C SER A 21 20.02 -6.87 0.60
N LEU A 22 19.35 -7.93 0.22
CA LEU A 22 19.88 -8.97 -0.67
C LEU A 22 19.07 -9.04 -1.95
N ASN A 23 19.73 -9.30 -3.07
CA ASN A 23 19.01 -9.72 -4.26
C ASN A 23 18.33 -11.07 -3.98
N PRO A 24 17.00 -11.19 -4.13
CA PRO A 24 16.28 -12.38 -3.70
C PRO A 24 16.58 -13.62 -4.56
N VAL A 25 17.13 -13.44 -5.77
CA VAL A 25 17.50 -14.55 -6.67
C VAL A 25 18.94 -14.99 -6.47
N THR A 26 19.88 -14.04 -6.45
CA THR A 26 21.32 -14.32 -6.40
C THR A 26 21.90 -14.33 -5.00
N GLN A 27 21.17 -13.83 -4.02
CA GLN A 27 21.61 -13.63 -2.63
C GLN A 27 22.82 -12.68 -2.49
N GLN A 28 23.14 -11.91 -3.54
CA GLN A 28 24.16 -10.87 -3.45
C GLN A 28 23.69 -9.74 -2.55
N VAL A 29 24.61 -9.20 -1.74
CA VAL A 29 24.36 -8.01 -0.93
C VAL A 29 24.26 -6.79 -1.86
N LEU A 30 23.10 -6.13 -1.84
CA LEU A 30 22.83 -4.91 -2.61
C LEU A 30 23.09 -3.65 -1.79
N TRP A 31 22.87 -3.74 -0.48
CA TRP A 31 23.03 -2.66 0.46
C TRP A 31 23.35 -3.22 1.85
N SER A 32 24.14 -2.50 2.62
CA SER A 32 24.44 -2.82 4.02
C SER A 32 24.57 -1.54 4.84
N GLY A 33 24.01 -1.52 6.04
CA GLY A 33 24.11 -0.37 6.94
C GLY A 33 23.57 -0.70 8.32
N GLU A 34 23.60 0.30 9.19
CA GLU A 34 23.05 0.22 10.55
C GLU A 34 21.75 1.00 10.63
N GLY A 35 20.79 0.47 11.40
CA GLY A 35 19.52 1.12 11.66
C GLY A 35 19.63 2.31 12.61
N ALA A 36 18.56 3.12 12.67
CA ALA A 36 18.47 4.21 13.62
C ALA A 36 18.21 3.70 15.04
N THR A 37 18.98 4.22 16.01
CA THR A 37 18.69 4.06 17.44
C THR A 37 17.53 4.94 17.88
N ALA A 38 16.98 4.69 19.09
CA ALA A 38 15.95 5.55 19.68
C ALA A 38 16.39 7.02 19.80
N ALA A 39 17.68 7.27 20.08
CA ALA A 39 18.26 8.62 20.15
C ALA A 39 18.26 9.30 18.77
N GLN A 40 18.61 8.56 17.71
CA GLN A 40 18.56 9.08 16.34
C GLN A 40 17.13 9.29 15.84
N VAL A 41 16.20 8.43 16.24
CA VAL A 41 14.76 8.64 16.00
C VAL A 41 14.30 9.94 16.67
N GLU A 42 14.65 10.16 17.93
CA GLU A 42 14.31 11.42 18.64
C GLU A 42 14.90 12.63 17.92
N SER A 43 16.17 12.57 17.48
CA SER A 43 16.82 13.66 16.72
C SER A 43 16.06 13.97 15.43
N ALA A 44 15.59 12.95 14.70
CA ALA A 44 14.81 13.12 13.48
C ALA A 44 13.43 13.74 13.77
N VAL A 45 12.78 13.33 14.85
CA VAL A 45 11.50 13.91 15.29
C VAL A 45 11.65 15.39 15.63
N GLN A 46 12.72 15.76 16.36
CA GLN A 46 13.02 17.15 16.68
C GLN A 46 13.32 17.98 15.42
N ALA A 47 14.09 17.43 14.48
CA ALA A 47 14.36 18.08 13.19
C ALA A 47 13.07 18.34 12.41
N ALA A 48 12.16 17.34 12.34
CA ALA A 48 10.86 17.47 11.69
C ALA A 48 9.98 18.52 12.37
N ARG A 49 9.97 18.58 13.73
CA ARG A 49 9.24 19.61 14.50
C ARG A 49 9.76 21.01 14.22
N GLN A 50 11.06 21.18 14.12
CA GLN A 50 11.68 22.48 13.82
C GLN A 50 11.38 22.94 12.38
N ALA A 51 11.39 22.03 11.42
CA ALA A 51 11.11 22.32 10.01
C ALA A 51 9.61 22.57 9.72
N PHE A 52 8.72 21.93 10.47
CA PHE A 52 7.28 21.95 10.25
C PHE A 52 6.67 23.35 10.10
N PRO A 53 6.90 24.34 11.01
CA PRO A 53 6.27 25.64 10.91
C PRO A 53 6.67 26.40 9.64
N GLY A 54 7.91 26.23 9.19
CA GLY A 54 8.41 26.86 7.95
C GLY A 54 7.75 26.26 6.73
N TRP A 55 7.60 24.94 6.67
CA TRP A 55 6.95 24.25 5.58
C TRP A 55 5.43 24.49 5.55
N ALA A 56 4.76 24.42 6.68
CA ALA A 56 3.32 24.63 6.79
C ALA A 56 2.86 26.05 6.39
N ARG A 57 3.74 27.06 6.54
CA ARG A 57 3.46 28.46 6.14
C ARG A 57 3.63 28.72 4.65
N ARG A 58 4.28 27.83 3.90
CA ARG A 58 4.37 28.00 2.45
C ARG A 58 2.98 27.91 1.83
N SER A 59 2.77 28.70 0.81
CA SER A 59 1.54 28.63 0.01
C SER A 59 1.37 27.24 -0.62
N LEU A 60 0.15 26.89 -1.00
CA LEU A 60 -0.11 25.64 -1.70
C LEU A 60 0.71 25.54 -2.99
N ASP A 61 0.81 26.63 -3.76
CA ASP A 61 1.55 26.65 -5.02
C ASP A 61 3.05 26.47 -4.83
N GLU A 62 3.64 27.03 -3.76
CA GLU A 62 5.04 26.78 -3.43
C GLU A 62 5.29 25.30 -3.07
N ARG A 63 4.36 24.65 -2.35
CA ARG A 63 4.45 23.23 -2.06
C ARG A 63 4.29 22.39 -3.33
N ILE A 64 3.31 22.74 -4.18
CA ILE A 64 3.10 22.07 -5.47
C ILE A 64 4.36 22.15 -6.34
N SER A 65 5.02 23.30 -6.42
CA SER A 65 6.24 23.47 -7.21
C SER A 65 7.35 22.51 -6.79
N VAL A 66 7.53 22.26 -5.47
CA VAL A 66 8.50 21.27 -4.98
C VAL A 66 8.09 19.84 -5.36
N LEU A 67 6.79 19.52 -5.28
CA LEU A 67 6.28 18.21 -5.68
C LEU A 67 6.44 17.95 -7.18
N GLU A 68 6.23 18.98 -8.02
CA GLU A 68 6.44 18.88 -9.47
C GLU A 68 7.92 18.72 -9.81
N ALA A 69 8.82 19.39 -9.09
CA ALA A 69 10.27 19.17 -9.20
C ALA A 69 10.64 17.74 -8.80
N PHE A 70 10.01 17.18 -7.76
CA PHE A 70 10.19 15.78 -7.39
C PHE A 70 9.71 14.82 -8.50
N ALA A 71 8.58 15.11 -9.15
CA ALA A 71 8.13 14.32 -10.30
C ALA A 71 9.15 14.36 -11.46
N ALA A 72 9.78 15.52 -11.69
CA ALA A 72 10.84 15.65 -12.68
C ALA A 72 12.10 14.85 -12.29
N ALA A 73 12.53 14.92 -11.04
CA ALA A 73 13.65 14.13 -10.52
C ALA A 73 13.39 12.61 -10.66
N LEU A 74 12.19 12.13 -10.31
CA LEU A 74 11.80 10.73 -10.51
C LEU A 74 11.89 10.30 -11.98
N LYS A 75 11.49 11.17 -12.92
CA LYS A 75 11.62 10.89 -14.37
C LYS A 75 13.06 10.81 -14.80
N ASN A 76 13.92 11.71 -14.32
CA ASN A 76 15.33 11.74 -14.64
C ASN A 76 16.07 10.46 -14.16
N HIS A 77 15.64 9.92 -13.02
CA HIS A 77 16.20 8.71 -12.42
C HIS A 77 15.37 7.45 -12.69
N SER A 78 14.46 7.46 -13.69
CA SER A 78 13.49 6.38 -13.90
C SER A 78 14.11 5.01 -14.09
N ASP A 79 15.18 4.92 -14.91
CA ASP A 79 15.86 3.66 -15.21
C ASP A 79 16.62 3.13 -14.00
N GLU A 80 17.29 4.01 -13.24
CA GLU A 80 18.00 3.65 -12.02
C GLU A 80 17.01 3.17 -10.94
N LEU A 81 15.89 3.88 -10.77
CA LEU A 81 14.82 3.49 -9.85
C LEU A 81 14.22 2.14 -10.23
N ALA A 82 13.85 1.95 -11.50
CA ALA A 82 13.27 0.69 -11.96
C ALA A 82 14.24 -0.49 -11.76
N ARG A 83 15.52 -0.31 -12.09
CA ARG A 83 16.55 -1.33 -11.84
C ARG A 83 16.70 -1.61 -10.34
N THR A 84 16.79 -0.59 -9.50
CA THR A 84 16.94 -0.74 -8.05
C THR A 84 15.74 -1.45 -7.43
N ILE A 85 14.50 -1.12 -7.86
CA ILE A 85 13.29 -1.82 -7.45
C ILE A 85 13.36 -3.29 -7.85
N GLY A 86 13.73 -3.58 -9.11
CA GLY A 86 13.88 -4.95 -9.59
C GLY A 86 14.93 -5.75 -8.81
N GLU A 87 16.09 -5.14 -8.55
CA GLU A 87 17.18 -5.75 -7.77
C GLU A 87 16.76 -6.14 -6.34
N GLU A 88 16.10 -5.23 -5.61
CA GLU A 88 15.73 -5.46 -4.20
C GLU A 88 14.46 -6.29 -4.05
N THR A 89 13.49 -6.17 -4.96
CA THR A 89 12.19 -6.85 -4.83
C THR A 89 12.08 -8.15 -5.62
N GLY A 90 12.97 -8.35 -6.58
CA GLY A 90 12.91 -9.47 -7.55
C GLY A 90 11.88 -9.29 -8.66
N LYS A 91 11.14 -8.16 -8.74
CA LYS A 91 10.19 -7.88 -9.82
C LYS A 91 10.88 -7.82 -11.18
N PRO A 92 10.26 -8.34 -12.26
CA PRO A 92 10.73 -8.10 -13.61
C PRO A 92 10.88 -6.59 -13.90
N LEU A 93 11.89 -6.22 -14.69
CA LEU A 93 12.21 -4.82 -14.97
C LEU A 93 11.04 -4.06 -15.61
N TRP A 94 10.27 -4.74 -16.48
CA TRP A 94 9.07 -4.15 -17.09
C TRP A 94 8.03 -3.75 -16.04
N GLU A 95 7.86 -4.55 -15.00
CA GLU A 95 6.93 -4.27 -13.91
C GLU A 95 7.47 -3.17 -12.99
N ALA A 96 8.76 -3.22 -12.64
CA ALA A 96 9.41 -2.18 -11.85
C ALA A 96 9.31 -0.79 -12.52
N ALA A 97 9.41 -0.72 -13.85
CA ALA A 97 9.20 0.52 -14.60
C ALA A 97 7.77 1.08 -14.47
N THR A 98 6.76 0.20 -14.37
CA THR A 98 5.37 0.65 -14.10
C THR A 98 5.21 1.25 -12.70
N GLU A 99 5.97 0.77 -11.73
CA GLU A 99 5.98 1.35 -10.38
C GLU A 99 6.53 2.78 -10.40
N VAL A 100 7.65 3.03 -11.08
CA VAL A 100 8.22 4.38 -11.22
C VAL A 100 7.25 5.32 -11.92
N THR A 101 6.57 4.86 -12.98
CA THR A 101 5.51 5.63 -13.63
C THR A 101 4.39 6.01 -12.66
N SER A 102 4.00 5.10 -11.78
CA SER A 102 2.99 5.35 -10.74
C SER A 102 3.47 6.35 -9.69
N MET A 103 4.77 6.33 -9.32
CA MET A 103 5.38 7.33 -8.44
C MET A 103 5.26 8.74 -9.03
N VAL A 104 5.59 8.90 -10.31
CA VAL A 104 5.50 10.19 -11.01
C VAL A 104 4.06 10.69 -11.08
N ASN A 105 3.13 9.84 -11.50
CA ASN A 105 1.73 10.21 -11.68
C ASN A 105 1.04 10.56 -10.35
N LYS A 106 1.53 10.04 -9.22
CA LYS A 106 0.98 10.29 -7.90
C LYS A 106 0.94 11.77 -7.54
N ILE A 107 1.88 12.57 -8.06
CA ILE A 107 1.96 13.99 -7.75
C ILE A 107 0.71 14.73 -8.27
N ALA A 108 0.42 14.62 -9.55
CA ALA A 108 -0.75 15.26 -10.16
C ALA A 108 -2.07 14.77 -9.51
N ILE A 109 -2.17 13.45 -9.27
CA ILE A 109 -3.33 12.85 -8.60
C ILE A 109 -3.51 13.42 -7.19
N SER A 110 -2.43 13.58 -6.42
CA SER A 110 -2.51 14.14 -5.07
C SER A 110 -2.89 15.62 -5.06
N VAL A 111 -2.38 16.40 -6.01
CA VAL A 111 -2.77 17.82 -6.17
C VAL A 111 -4.26 17.95 -6.49
N GLN A 112 -4.76 17.14 -7.42
CA GLN A 112 -6.19 17.11 -7.74
C GLN A 112 -7.02 16.72 -6.51
N SER A 113 -6.64 15.63 -5.84
CA SER A 113 -7.30 15.15 -4.63
C SER A 113 -7.33 16.21 -3.53
N TYR A 114 -6.21 16.89 -3.28
CA TYR A 114 -6.14 17.97 -2.29
C TYR A 114 -7.17 19.07 -2.60
N ARG A 115 -7.23 19.54 -3.85
CA ARG A 115 -8.16 20.60 -4.27
C ARG A 115 -9.62 20.20 -4.13
N GLU A 116 -9.96 18.96 -4.44
CA GLU A 116 -11.34 18.46 -4.42
C GLU A 116 -11.81 18.10 -3.01
N ARG A 117 -10.94 17.50 -2.20
CA ARG A 117 -11.32 16.91 -0.90
C ARG A 117 -11.01 17.81 0.30
N THR A 118 -9.86 18.49 0.26
CA THR A 118 -9.37 19.31 1.38
C THR A 118 -9.09 20.77 0.98
N GLY A 119 -9.61 21.18 -0.16
CA GLY A 119 -9.57 22.59 -0.59
C GLY A 119 -10.41 23.52 0.30
N GLU A 120 -10.21 24.82 0.14
CA GLU A 120 -10.99 25.86 0.81
C GLU A 120 -12.39 25.96 0.21
N LYS A 121 -13.42 26.10 1.09
CA LYS A 121 -14.81 26.38 0.72
C LYS A 121 -15.32 27.53 1.58
N SER A 122 -15.98 28.50 0.97
CA SER A 122 -16.56 29.64 1.68
C SER A 122 -17.93 30.02 1.12
N GLY A 123 -18.77 30.59 1.98
CA GLY A 123 -20.08 31.05 1.59
C GLY A 123 -20.71 31.94 2.67
N PRO A 124 -21.72 32.76 2.31
CA PRO A 124 -22.39 33.66 3.26
C PRO A 124 -23.20 32.85 4.30
N LEU A 125 -23.15 33.29 5.56
CA LEU A 125 -23.97 32.77 6.65
C LEU A 125 -24.37 33.90 7.59
N GLY A 126 -25.59 34.43 7.43
CA GLY A 126 -26.06 35.63 8.12
C GLY A 126 -25.24 36.86 7.77
N ASP A 127 -24.66 37.50 8.77
CA ASP A 127 -23.78 38.68 8.63
C ASP A 127 -22.27 38.31 8.56
N ALA A 128 -21.97 37.02 8.53
CA ALA A 128 -20.61 36.49 8.48
C ALA A 128 -20.38 35.64 7.21
N THR A 129 -19.13 35.32 6.95
CA THR A 129 -18.72 34.30 5.99
C THR A 129 -18.36 33.01 6.72
N ALA A 130 -19.04 31.92 6.39
CA ALA A 130 -18.63 30.60 6.81
C ALA A 130 -17.48 30.11 5.93
N VAL A 131 -16.39 29.67 6.53
CA VAL A 131 -15.20 29.21 5.83
C VAL A 131 -14.78 27.85 6.35
N LEU A 132 -14.54 26.92 5.44
CA LEU A 132 -13.92 25.61 5.72
C LEU A 132 -12.51 25.61 5.10
N ARG A 133 -11.53 25.40 5.94
CA ARG A 133 -10.13 25.20 5.54
C ARG A 133 -9.60 23.92 6.17
N HIS A 134 -8.44 23.47 5.70
CA HIS A 134 -7.76 22.29 6.27
C HIS A 134 -6.35 22.69 6.73
N LYS A 135 -5.91 22.10 7.83
CA LYS A 135 -4.57 22.30 8.38
C LYS A 135 -3.83 20.97 8.49
N PRO A 136 -2.48 20.97 8.29
CA PRO A 136 -1.66 19.80 8.54
C PRO A 136 -1.69 19.40 10.03
N HIS A 137 -1.54 18.11 10.30
CA HIS A 137 -1.44 17.59 11.67
C HIS A 137 -0.14 18.06 12.36
N GLY A 138 0.98 18.08 11.63
CA GLY A 138 2.29 18.41 12.16
C GLY A 138 3.38 17.48 11.65
N VAL A 139 3.89 16.61 12.50
CA VAL A 139 4.91 15.60 12.18
C VAL A 139 4.27 14.23 12.09
N VAL A 140 4.33 13.61 10.92
CA VAL A 140 3.75 12.29 10.70
C VAL A 140 4.80 11.27 10.32
N ALA A 141 4.68 10.04 10.84
CA ALA A 141 5.51 8.91 10.46
C ALA A 141 4.86 8.16 9.28
N VAL A 142 5.68 7.73 8.32
CA VAL A 142 5.27 6.89 7.21
C VAL A 142 6.08 5.60 7.24
N PHE A 143 5.40 4.46 7.37
CA PHE A 143 6.02 3.14 7.30
C PHE A 143 5.70 2.51 5.94
N GLY A 144 6.74 2.26 5.16
CA GLY A 144 6.63 1.72 3.81
C GLY A 144 6.80 0.20 3.76
N PRO A 145 6.07 -0.50 2.86
CA PRO A 145 6.23 -1.92 2.61
C PRO A 145 7.33 -2.18 1.59
N TYR A 146 7.71 -3.46 1.44
CA TYR A 146 8.73 -3.87 0.46
C TYR A 146 8.18 -4.13 -0.94
N ASN A 147 6.90 -4.45 -1.09
CA ASN A 147 6.35 -4.93 -2.36
C ASN A 147 6.22 -3.83 -3.45
N PHE A 148 6.01 -2.59 -3.05
CA PHE A 148 6.04 -1.39 -3.88
C PHE A 148 6.79 -0.29 -3.14
N PRO A 149 8.13 -0.44 -2.95
CA PRO A 149 8.90 0.37 -2.02
C PRO A 149 9.01 1.85 -2.42
N GLY A 150 8.84 2.16 -3.70
CA GLY A 150 8.78 3.52 -4.19
C GLY A 150 7.37 4.10 -4.17
N HIS A 151 6.39 3.37 -4.71
CA HIS A 151 5.04 3.88 -4.94
C HIS A 151 4.19 3.99 -3.67
N LEU A 152 4.13 2.94 -2.85
CA LEU A 152 3.23 2.92 -1.69
C LEU A 152 3.63 3.91 -0.59
N PRO A 153 4.91 4.07 -0.20
CA PRO A 153 5.28 5.14 0.73
C PRO A 153 4.95 6.52 0.18
N ASN A 154 5.18 6.78 -1.12
CA ASN A 154 4.80 8.04 -1.76
C ASN A 154 3.28 8.26 -1.79
N GLY A 155 2.50 7.19 -1.71
CA GLY A 155 1.05 7.26 -1.49
C GLY A 155 0.65 8.00 -0.21
N HIS A 156 1.53 8.03 0.79
CA HIS A 156 1.38 8.76 2.05
C HIS A 156 2.25 10.03 2.12
N ILE A 157 3.51 9.95 1.67
CA ILE A 157 4.49 11.05 1.77
C ILE A 157 4.03 12.25 0.93
N VAL A 158 3.66 12.03 -0.33
CA VAL A 158 3.27 13.11 -1.25
C VAL A 158 2.06 13.90 -0.72
N PRO A 159 0.90 13.27 -0.38
CA PRO A 159 -0.24 14.02 0.16
C PRO A 159 0.04 14.64 1.55
N ALA A 160 0.88 14.02 2.39
CA ALA A 160 1.27 14.59 3.67
C ALA A 160 2.10 15.86 3.51
N LEU A 161 3.09 15.86 2.63
CA LEU A 161 3.90 17.04 2.31
C LEU A 161 3.06 18.14 1.63
N LEU A 162 2.16 17.75 0.72
CA LEU A 162 1.24 18.68 0.06
C LEU A 162 0.32 19.38 1.06
N ALA A 163 -0.18 18.66 2.07
CA ALA A 163 -0.99 19.24 3.15
C ALA A 163 -0.18 20.17 4.07
N GLY A 164 1.16 20.10 4.05
CA GLY A 164 2.05 20.92 4.85
C GLY A 164 2.64 20.23 6.09
N ASN A 165 2.51 18.89 6.21
CA ASN A 165 3.16 18.12 7.28
C ASN A 165 4.67 17.97 7.02
N SER A 166 5.43 17.71 8.08
CA SER A 166 6.78 17.13 8.00
C SER A 166 6.67 15.61 8.18
N VAL A 167 7.56 14.87 7.52
CA VAL A 167 7.49 13.41 7.40
C VAL A 167 8.73 12.73 7.95
N LEU A 168 8.52 11.67 8.72
CA LEU A 168 9.53 10.72 9.17
C LEU A 168 9.29 9.41 8.39
N PHE A 169 10.15 9.12 7.43
CA PHE A 169 10.00 7.96 6.55
C PHE A 169 10.82 6.79 7.08
N LYS A 170 10.14 5.70 7.46
CA LYS A 170 10.74 4.41 7.74
C LYS A 170 10.34 3.42 6.64
N PRO A 171 11.22 3.12 5.69
CA PRO A 171 10.98 2.09 4.68
C PRO A 171 11.03 0.68 5.26
N SER A 172 10.68 -0.31 4.46
CA SER A 172 11.02 -1.70 4.77
C SER A 172 12.53 -1.88 4.81
N GLU A 173 13.02 -2.64 5.77
CA GLU A 173 14.43 -3.06 5.88
C GLU A 173 14.88 -3.96 4.72
N LEU A 174 13.94 -4.46 3.90
CA LEU A 174 14.22 -5.29 2.73
C LEU A 174 14.48 -4.46 1.46
N THR A 175 14.17 -3.17 1.48
CA THR A 175 14.29 -2.29 0.30
C THR A 175 14.88 -0.90 0.64
N PRO A 176 16.01 -0.86 1.38
CA PRO A 176 16.64 0.39 1.83
C PRO A 176 17.20 1.23 0.70
N LYS A 177 17.72 0.61 -0.37
CA LYS A 177 18.35 1.30 -1.50
C LYS A 177 17.33 2.11 -2.31
N VAL A 178 16.13 1.57 -2.54
CA VAL A 178 15.03 2.30 -3.18
C VAL A 178 14.64 3.52 -2.35
N ALA A 179 14.57 3.40 -1.02
CA ALA A 179 14.25 4.50 -0.13
C ALA A 179 15.30 5.63 -0.18
N GLU A 180 16.58 5.29 -0.16
CA GLU A 180 17.67 6.27 -0.30
C GLU A 180 17.58 7.03 -1.63
N LEU A 181 17.36 6.29 -2.74
CA LEU A 181 17.26 6.89 -4.05
C LEU A 181 16.04 7.82 -4.16
N THR A 182 14.91 7.41 -3.56
CA THR A 182 13.70 8.25 -3.48
C THR A 182 13.97 9.54 -2.69
N VAL A 183 14.69 9.46 -1.56
CA VAL A 183 15.05 10.65 -0.76
C VAL A 183 16.02 11.55 -1.52
N LYS A 184 16.96 11.00 -2.29
CA LYS A 184 17.83 11.80 -3.17
C LYS A 184 17.03 12.60 -4.20
N CYS A 185 15.97 12.02 -4.78
CA CYS A 185 15.06 12.75 -5.65
C CYS A 185 14.33 13.90 -4.93
N TRP A 186 13.95 13.73 -3.65
CA TRP A 186 13.37 14.82 -2.85
C TRP A 186 14.38 15.94 -2.55
N ILE A 187 15.65 15.60 -2.32
CA ILE A 187 16.74 16.57 -2.14
C ILE A 187 16.96 17.38 -3.42
N GLU A 188 17.03 16.69 -4.57
CA GLU A 188 17.14 17.32 -5.90
C GLU A 188 15.96 18.26 -6.20
N ALA A 189 14.75 17.89 -5.76
CA ALA A 189 13.56 18.73 -5.86
C ALA A 189 13.58 19.97 -4.98
N GLY A 190 14.59 20.16 -4.15
CA GLY A 190 14.71 21.32 -3.26
C GLY A 190 13.79 21.29 -2.04
N LEU A 191 13.39 20.09 -1.57
CA LEU A 191 12.65 19.96 -0.32
C LEU A 191 13.50 20.47 0.84
N PRO A 192 13.01 21.37 1.71
CA PRO A 192 13.82 21.93 2.79
C PRO A 192 14.28 20.86 3.79
N ALA A 193 15.49 21.08 4.33
CA ALA A 193 16.07 20.21 5.36
C ALA A 193 15.11 20.01 6.55
N GLY A 194 15.00 18.77 7.02
CA GLY A 194 14.16 18.38 8.14
C GLY A 194 12.66 18.17 7.79
N VAL A 195 12.17 18.62 6.63
CA VAL A 195 10.78 18.40 6.21
C VAL A 195 10.53 16.92 5.91
N LEU A 196 11.50 16.22 5.33
CA LEU A 196 11.52 14.77 5.19
C LEU A 196 12.80 14.23 5.82
N ASN A 197 12.67 13.23 6.70
CA ASN A 197 13.79 12.52 7.30
C ASN A 197 13.66 11.03 7.03
N LEU A 198 14.76 10.36 6.66
CA LEU A 198 14.83 8.92 6.42
C LEU A 198 15.42 8.21 7.62
N LEU A 199 14.68 7.26 8.15
CA LEU A 199 15.08 6.41 9.28
C LEU A 199 15.12 4.95 8.82
N GLN A 200 16.26 4.52 8.29
CA GLN A 200 16.50 3.11 7.99
C GLN A 200 16.55 2.29 9.29
N GLY A 201 16.11 1.06 9.22
CA GLY A 201 16.13 0.13 10.35
C GLY A 201 14.96 -0.84 10.35
N ALA A 202 15.13 -1.90 11.12
CA ALA A 202 14.14 -2.97 11.27
C ALA A 202 13.11 -2.64 12.38
N ARG A 203 12.73 -3.67 13.13
CA ARG A 203 11.65 -3.61 14.13
C ARG A 203 11.91 -2.56 15.21
N GLU A 204 13.13 -2.50 15.77
CA GLU A 204 13.43 -1.63 16.91
C GLU A 204 13.29 -0.14 16.56
N THR A 205 13.77 0.26 15.37
CA THR A 205 13.56 1.61 14.84
C THR A 205 12.07 1.92 14.67
N GLY A 206 11.29 0.94 14.17
CA GLY A 206 9.83 1.08 14.03
C GLY A 206 9.12 1.26 15.37
N ILE A 207 9.49 0.48 16.39
CA ILE A 207 8.95 0.59 17.75
C ILE A 207 9.28 1.97 18.34
N ALA A 208 10.53 2.40 18.26
CA ALA A 208 10.97 3.70 18.78
C ALA A 208 10.21 4.86 18.12
N LEU A 209 10.02 4.81 16.80
CA LEU A 209 9.31 5.85 16.06
C LEU A 209 7.81 5.86 16.40
N ALA A 210 7.14 4.71 16.40
CA ALA A 210 5.71 4.61 16.71
C ALA A 210 5.38 4.97 18.17
N ALA A 211 6.32 4.74 19.10
CA ALA A 211 6.18 5.09 20.51
C ALA A 211 6.48 6.59 20.81
N ASN A 212 7.07 7.31 19.88
CA ASN A 212 7.50 8.69 20.14
C ASN A 212 6.30 9.60 20.42
N PRO A 213 6.26 10.30 21.56
CA PRO A 213 5.13 11.13 21.96
C PRO A 213 4.95 12.36 21.06
N SER A 214 6.02 12.79 20.37
CA SER A 214 6.07 14.02 19.60
C SER A 214 5.67 13.83 18.12
N ILE A 215 5.26 12.65 17.64
CA ILE A 215 4.61 12.52 16.34
C ILE A 215 3.11 12.80 16.48
N ASP A 216 2.48 13.38 15.45
CA ASP A 216 1.03 13.67 15.42
C ASP A 216 0.23 12.57 14.73
N GLY A 217 0.90 11.67 14.03
CA GLY A 217 0.26 10.57 13.34
C GLY A 217 1.23 9.56 12.74
N LEU A 218 0.66 8.43 12.31
CA LEU A 218 1.39 7.37 11.63
C LEU A 218 0.55 6.82 10.48
N PHE A 219 1.15 6.72 9.31
CA PHE A 219 0.58 6.12 8.11
C PHE A 219 1.36 4.86 7.77
N PHE A 220 0.67 3.76 7.69
CA PHE A 220 1.25 2.43 7.56
C PHE A 220 0.66 1.68 6.38
N THR A 221 1.52 1.04 5.60
CA THR A 221 1.14 -0.01 4.65
C THR A 221 1.96 -1.26 4.93
N GLY A 222 1.29 -2.40 5.13
CA GLY A 222 1.97 -3.66 5.43
C GLY A 222 1.03 -4.77 5.90
N SER A 223 1.56 -5.73 6.68
CA SER A 223 0.77 -6.87 7.16
C SER A 223 -0.27 -6.47 8.20
N SER A 224 -1.41 -7.16 8.22
CA SER A 224 -2.47 -6.98 9.23
C SER A 224 -1.96 -7.22 10.65
N ARG A 225 -1.02 -8.16 10.84
CA ARG A 225 -0.38 -8.40 12.14
C ARG A 225 0.34 -7.16 12.67
N THR A 226 1.14 -6.51 11.84
CA THR A 226 1.84 -5.28 12.24
C THR A 226 0.86 -4.12 12.43
N GLY A 227 -0.12 -3.96 11.53
CA GLY A 227 -1.15 -2.93 11.66
C GLY A 227 -1.97 -3.07 12.95
N ASN A 228 -2.33 -4.28 13.35
CA ASN A 228 -3.00 -4.55 14.63
C ASN A 228 -2.14 -4.15 15.84
N HIS A 229 -0.83 -4.43 15.81
CA HIS A 229 0.08 -3.97 16.88
C HIS A 229 0.14 -2.44 16.94
N LEU A 230 0.23 -1.77 15.81
CA LEU A 230 0.21 -0.31 15.75
C LEU A 230 -1.14 0.23 16.27
N HIS A 231 -2.25 -0.37 15.88
CA HIS A 231 -3.58 0.03 16.36
C HIS A 231 -3.69 -0.11 17.88
N GLN A 232 -3.19 -1.20 18.45
CA GLN A 232 -3.15 -1.40 19.91
C GLN A 232 -2.25 -0.35 20.59
N GLN A 233 -1.09 -0.04 20.00
CA GLN A 233 -0.17 0.97 20.56
C GLN A 233 -0.76 2.37 20.54
N PHE A 234 -1.62 2.69 19.58
CA PHE A 234 -2.32 3.97 19.48
C PHE A 234 -3.67 3.98 20.21
N ALA A 235 -4.08 2.85 20.82
CA ALA A 235 -5.28 2.80 21.63
C ALA A 235 -5.19 3.80 22.81
N GLY A 236 -6.24 4.58 23.01
CA GLY A 236 -6.24 5.64 24.01
C GLY A 236 -5.47 6.93 23.63
N ARG A 237 -5.00 7.04 22.39
CA ARG A 237 -4.33 8.24 21.87
C ARG A 237 -5.20 8.93 20.80
N PRO A 238 -6.36 9.53 21.18
CA PRO A 238 -7.24 10.22 20.24
C PRO A 238 -6.61 11.50 19.64
N ASP A 239 -5.54 11.97 20.22
CA ASP A 239 -4.73 13.10 19.79
C ASP A 239 -3.91 12.79 18.50
N LYS A 240 -3.83 11.52 18.09
CA LYS A 240 -3.00 11.09 16.95
C LYS A 240 -3.82 10.49 15.82
N ILE A 241 -3.54 10.90 14.60
CA ILE A 241 -4.13 10.26 13.42
C ILE A 241 -3.40 8.96 13.10
N LEU A 242 -4.15 7.90 12.84
CA LEU A 242 -3.62 6.60 12.40
C LEU A 242 -4.33 6.19 11.12
N ALA A 243 -3.56 5.90 10.05
CA ALA A 243 -4.07 5.34 8.81
C ALA A 243 -3.36 4.01 8.54
N LEU A 244 -4.14 2.93 8.41
CA LEU A 244 -3.64 1.57 8.23
C LEU A 244 -4.16 1.00 6.92
N GLU A 245 -3.23 0.67 6.02
CA GLU A 245 -3.47 -0.08 4.80
C GLU A 245 -2.82 -1.46 4.97
N MET A 246 -3.67 -2.49 5.00
CA MET A 246 -3.24 -3.85 5.31
C MET A 246 -3.63 -4.81 4.18
N GLY A 247 -3.12 -6.03 4.25
CA GLY A 247 -3.36 -7.05 3.25
C GLY A 247 -4.81 -7.57 3.19
N GLY A 248 -5.04 -8.61 2.39
CA GLY A 248 -6.35 -9.21 2.19
C GLY A 248 -6.28 -10.68 1.81
N ASN A 249 -7.28 -11.45 2.20
CA ASN A 249 -7.52 -12.82 1.72
C ASN A 249 -8.57 -12.79 0.60
N ASN A 250 -8.22 -12.09 -0.49
CA ASN A 250 -9.14 -11.58 -1.50
C ASN A 250 -9.79 -12.70 -2.33
N PRO A 251 -11.14 -12.73 -2.45
CA PRO A 251 -11.86 -13.65 -3.31
C PRO A 251 -11.97 -13.10 -4.74
N LEU A 252 -11.73 -13.97 -5.72
CA LEU A 252 -12.16 -13.80 -7.11
C LEU A 252 -13.21 -14.86 -7.44
N VAL A 253 -14.44 -14.44 -7.59
CA VAL A 253 -15.56 -15.33 -7.99
C VAL A 253 -15.61 -15.39 -9.50
N VAL A 254 -15.68 -16.58 -10.04
CA VAL A 254 -15.89 -16.80 -11.47
C VAL A 254 -17.24 -17.48 -11.66
N ASP A 255 -18.13 -16.82 -12.36
CA ASP A 255 -19.35 -17.40 -12.90
C ASP A 255 -19.10 -17.92 -14.33
N GLN A 256 -20.12 -18.44 -15.00
CA GLN A 256 -19.98 -18.82 -16.40
C GLN A 256 -19.82 -17.57 -17.27
N VAL A 257 -18.73 -17.56 -18.05
CA VAL A 257 -18.45 -16.54 -19.07
C VAL A 257 -18.25 -17.21 -20.43
N ALA A 258 -18.55 -16.49 -21.51
CA ALA A 258 -18.44 -17.03 -22.87
C ALA A 258 -16.97 -17.21 -23.30
N ASP A 259 -16.08 -16.29 -22.90
CA ASP A 259 -14.66 -16.31 -23.23
C ASP A 259 -13.85 -16.89 -22.04
N LEU A 260 -13.61 -18.18 -22.11
CA LEU A 260 -12.87 -18.93 -21.08
C LEU A 260 -11.39 -18.51 -21.01
N ASP A 261 -10.75 -18.21 -22.14
CA ASP A 261 -9.35 -17.79 -22.18
C ASP A 261 -9.17 -16.38 -21.60
N ALA A 262 -10.12 -15.47 -21.81
CA ALA A 262 -10.14 -14.16 -21.15
C ALA A 262 -10.28 -14.30 -19.62
N ALA A 263 -11.13 -15.21 -19.14
CA ALA A 263 -11.23 -15.50 -17.72
C ALA A 263 -9.90 -16.03 -17.15
N VAL A 264 -9.29 -17.01 -17.81
CA VAL A 264 -7.99 -17.58 -17.40
C VAL A 264 -6.92 -16.50 -17.33
N TYR A 265 -6.79 -15.65 -18.36
CA TYR A 265 -5.83 -14.55 -18.35
C TYR A 265 -6.08 -13.58 -17.19
N THR A 266 -7.34 -13.22 -16.93
CA THR A 266 -7.71 -12.32 -15.84
C THR A 266 -7.42 -12.93 -14.45
N ILE A 267 -7.61 -14.24 -14.30
CA ILE A 267 -7.25 -14.98 -13.07
C ILE A 267 -5.74 -14.95 -12.87
N ILE A 268 -4.95 -15.23 -13.91
CA ILE A 268 -3.47 -15.19 -13.86
C ILE A 268 -2.98 -13.80 -13.45
N GLN A 269 -3.49 -12.75 -14.07
CA GLN A 269 -3.18 -11.36 -13.72
C GLN A 269 -3.61 -11.01 -12.28
N SER A 270 -4.68 -11.59 -11.78
CA SER A 270 -5.16 -11.36 -10.42
C SER A 270 -4.33 -12.09 -9.37
N ALA A 271 -3.83 -13.29 -9.68
CA ALA A 271 -3.20 -14.16 -8.68
C ALA A 271 -1.67 -14.08 -8.69
N PHE A 272 -1.03 -13.99 -9.86
CA PHE A 272 0.40 -14.28 -10.00
C PHE A 272 1.28 -13.08 -10.38
N ILE A 273 0.74 -11.97 -10.86
CA ILE A 273 1.55 -10.76 -11.10
C ILE A 273 2.31 -10.36 -9.82
N SER A 274 3.51 -9.82 -9.94
CA SER A 274 4.41 -9.51 -8.81
C SER A 274 4.72 -10.74 -7.93
N ALA A 275 4.75 -11.94 -8.49
CA ALA A 275 4.84 -13.20 -7.74
C ALA A 275 3.77 -13.30 -6.62
N GLY A 276 2.54 -12.82 -6.89
CA GLY A 276 1.46 -12.78 -5.91
C GLY A 276 1.64 -11.78 -4.77
N GLN A 277 2.64 -10.89 -4.84
CA GLN A 277 2.98 -9.97 -3.73
C GLN A 277 2.31 -8.61 -3.84
N ARG A 278 1.03 -8.58 -4.25
CA ARG A 278 0.17 -7.40 -4.12
C ARG A 278 -0.91 -7.66 -3.08
N CYS A 279 -1.18 -6.67 -2.27
CA CYS A 279 -2.25 -6.75 -1.26
C CYS A 279 -3.63 -7.04 -1.89
N THR A 280 -3.83 -6.68 -3.16
CA THR A 280 -5.05 -6.94 -3.93
C THR A 280 -4.99 -8.22 -4.76
N CYS A 281 -3.93 -9.04 -4.71
CA CYS A 281 -3.93 -10.33 -5.41
C CYS A 281 -5.06 -11.24 -4.94
N ALA A 282 -5.65 -11.98 -5.87
CA ALA A 282 -6.57 -13.06 -5.55
C ALA A 282 -5.83 -14.16 -4.79
N ARG A 283 -6.32 -14.48 -3.59
CA ARG A 283 -5.84 -15.60 -2.78
C ARG A 283 -6.77 -16.79 -2.89
N ARG A 284 -8.06 -16.51 -3.04
CA ARG A 284 -9.14 -17.48 -3.15
C ARG A 284 -9.84 -17.32 -4.51
N LEU A 285 -9.87 -18.38 -5.32
CA LEU A 285 -10.59 -18.46 -6.58
C LEU A 285 -11.83 -19.32 -6.37
N LEU A 286 -13.00 -18.72 -6.44
CA LEU A 286 -14.26 -19.41 -6.26
C LEU A 286 -14.81 -19.81 -7.63
N VAL A 287 -14.97 -21.13 -7.87
CA VAL A 287 -15.29 -21.71 -9.17
C VAL A 287 -16.56 -22.56 -9.07
N PRO A 288 -17.54 -22.45 -9.99
CA PRO A 288 -18.74 -23.27 -9.94
C PRO A 288 -18.41 -24.76 -10.09
N GLN A 289 -19.16 -25.60 -9.41
CA GLN A 289 -19.11 -27.06 -9.61
C GLN A 289 -19.63 -27.42 -11.03
N GLY A 290 -19.21 -28.57 -11.55
CA GLY A 290 -19.66 -29.11 -12.83
C GLY A 290 -18.70 -28.81 -14.00
N ALA A 291 -19.09 -29.27 -15.19
CA ALA A 291 -18.23 -29.40 -16.36
C ALA A 291 -17.58 -28.07 -16.83
N TRP A 292 -18.31 -26.95 -16.70
CA TRP A 292 -17.74 -25.65 -17.08
C TRP A 292 -16.59 -25.24 -16.14
N GLY A 293 -16.81 -25.36 -14.83
CA GLY A 293 -15.77 -25.07 -13.85
C GLY A 293 -14.56 -26.01 -13.97
N ASP A 294 -14.80 -27.28 -14.30
CA ASP A 294 -13.72 -28.26 -14.54
C ASP A 294 -12.89 -27.86 -15.78
N SER A 295 -13.58 -27.39 -16.84
CA SER A 295 -12.92 -26.91 -18.05
C SER A 295 -12.08 -25.66 -17.79
N LEU A 296 -12.61 -24.71 -16.98
CA LEU A 296 -11.86 -23.52 -16.56
C LEU A 296 -10.60 -23.90 -15.79
N LEU A 297 -10.71 -24.77 -14.78
CA LEU A 297 -9.55 -25.18 -13.97
C LEU A 297 -8.52 -25.93 -14.79
N LYS A 298 -8.94 -26.81 -15.66
CA LYS A 298 -8.03 -27.49 -16.59
C LYS A 298 -7.26 -26.48 -17.44
N ARG A 299 -7.96 -25.52 -18.04
CA ARG A 299 -7.32 -24.50 -18.89
C ARG A 299 -6.42 -23.56 -18.08
N LEU A 300 -6.84 -23.19 -16.86
CA LEU A 300 -6.02 -22.37 -15.95
C LEU A 300 -4.70 -23.08 -15.61
N VAL A 301 -4.74 -24.37 -15.29
CA VAL A 301 -3.52 -25.18 -15.00
C VAL A 301 -2.62 -25.26 -16.24
N GLU A 302 -3.21 -25.56 -17.42
CA GLU A 302 -2.45 -25.62 -18.67
C GLU A 302 -1.67 -24.33 -18.93
N VAL A 303 -2.32 -23.16 -18.83
CA VAL A 303 -1.68 -21.86 -19.09
C VAL A 303 -0.72 -21.50 -17.96
N SER A 304 -1.12 -21.70 -16.69
CA SER A 304 -0.27 -21.35 -15.54
C SER A 304 1.03 -22.16 -15.49
N SER A 305 1.02 -23.40 -15.97
CA SER A 305 2.22 -24.25 -16.06
C SER A 305 3.27 -23.73 -17.06
N THR A 306 2.87 -22.84 -17.98
CA THR A 306 3.77 -22.22 -18.99
C THR A 306 4.30 -20.85 -18.59
N ILE A 307 3.90 -20.34 -17.42
CA ILE A 307 4.34 -19.03 -16.94
C ILE A 307 5.87 -19.04 -16.73
N GLU A 308 6.54 -18.13 -17.44
CA GLU A 308 7.98 -17.92 -17.28
C GLU A 308 8.28 -17.17 -15.98
N VAL A 309 9.14 -17.77 -15.16
CA VAL A 309 9.64 -17.23 -13.89
C VAL A 309 11.13 -17.03 -13.99
N GLY A 310 11.64 -15.87 -13.61
CA GLY A 310 13.06 -15.60 -13.77
C GLY A 310 13.57 -14.39 -13.00
N ALA A 311 14.86 -14.10 -13.15
CA ALA A 311 15.49 -12.93 -12.56
C ALA A 311 14.92 -11.63 -13.12
N PHE A 312 15.05 -10.53 -12.35
CA PHE A 312 14.44 -9.25 -12.68
C PHE A 312 14.84 -8.68 -14.05
N ASP A 313 16.05 -8.97 -14.54
CA ASP A 313 16.62 -8.48 -15.80
C ASP A 313 16.79 -9.58 -16.87
N GLN A 314 16.23 -10.77 -16.64
CA GLN A 314 16.28 -11.88 -17.59
C GLN A 314 15.66 -11.49 -18.93
N GLN A 315 16.24 -12.05 -20.02
CA GLN A 315 15.71 -11.89 -21.39
C GLN A 315 15.51 -13.28 -22.05
N PRO A 316 14.36 -13.52 -22.68
CA PRO A 316 13.18 -12.65 -22.74
C PRO A 316 12.63 -12.37 -21.35
N ALA A 317 11.95 -11.23 -21.20
CA ALA A 317 11.43 -10.80 -19.90
C ALA A 317 10.43 -11.81 -19.33
N PRO A 318 10.61 -12.31 -18.08
CA PRO A 318 9.68 -13.24 -17.46
C PRO A 318 8.37 -12.50 -17.08
N PHE A 319 7.28 -13.26 -16.98
CA PHE A 319 6.02 -12.72 -16.44
C PHE A 319 6.15 -12.44 -14.95
N MET A 320 6.82 -13.31 -14.22
CA MET A 320 6.89 -13.30 -12.77
C MET A 320 8.35 -13.42 -12.32
N GLY A 321 8.74 -12.58 -11.37
CA GLY A 321 10.02 -12.66 -10.69
C GLY A 321 9.96 -13.52 -9.43
N SER A 322 10.87 -13.25 -8.49
CA SER A 322 10.91 -13.94 -7.20
C SER A 322 9.99 -13.30 -6.16
N VAL A 323 9.72 -14.03 -5.08
CA VAL A 323 9.27 -13.42 -3.83
C VAL A 323 10.45 -12.72 -3.15
N ILE A 324 10.15 -11.89 -2.14
CA ILE A 324 11.11 -10.93 -1.57
C ILE A 324 12.34 -11.56 -0.90
N SER A 325 12.27 -12.80 -0.43
CA SER A 325 13.35 -13.44 0.31
C SER A 325 13.24 -14.96 0.35
N LEU A 326 14.34 -15.63 0.68
CA LEU A 326 14.33 -17.10 0.95
C LEU A 326 13.38 -17.45 2.09
N GLY A 327 13.27 -16.60 3.11
CA GLY A 327 12.35 -16.82 4.22
C GLY A 327 10.89 -16.77 3.76
N ALA A 328 10.54 -15.84 2.87
CA ALA A 328 9.21 -15.77 2.27
C ALA A 328 8.93 -16.99 1.38
N ALA A 329 9.90 -17.40 0.56
CA ALA A 329 9.77 -18.60 -0.27
C ALA A 329 9.53 -19.85 0.59
N LYS A 330 10.33 -20.03 1.64
CA LYS A 330 10.16 -21.16 2.57
C LYS A 330 8.79 -21.14 3.23
N ALA A 331 8.34 -20.00 3.74
CA ALA A 331 7.04 -19.89 4.39
C ALA A 331 5.87 -20.27 3.45
N LEU A 332 5.95 -19.91 2.17
CA LEU A 332 4.95 -20.26 1.17
C LEU A 332 4.98 -21.76 0.83
N MET A 333 6.19 -22.36 0.71
CA MET A 333 6.33 -23.81 0.53
C MET A 333 5.78 -24.58 1.72
N ASP A 334 6.09 -24.14 2.95
CA ASP A 334 5.55 -24.72 4.18
C ASP A 334 4.01 -24.62 4.23
N ALA A 335 3.43 -23.47 3.82
CA ALA A 335 1.98 -23.29 3.73
C ALA A 335 1.33 -24.23 2.71
N GLN A 336 1.93 -24.41 1.53
CA GLN A 336 1.48 -25.40 0.54
C GLN A 336 1.45 -26.80 1.14
N GLN A 337 2.53 -27.24 1.80
CA GLN A 337 2.61 -28.55 2.41
C GLN A 337 1.59 -28.72 3.54
N HIS A 338 1.37 -27.67 4.32
CA HIS A 338 0.34 -27.70 5.37
C HIS A 338 -1.06 -27.91 4.79
N LEU A 339 -1.43 -27.19 3.73
CA LEU A 339 -2.73 -27.35 3.07
C LEU A 339 -2.89 -28.74 2.48
N LEU A 340 -1.86 -29.29 1.82
CA LEU A 340 -1.87 -30.66 1.26
C LEU A 340 -2.04 -31.70 2.37
N ALA A 341 -1.35 -31.56 3.49
CA ALA A 341 -1.47 -32.46 4.63
C ALA A 341 -2.87 -32.43 5.28
N ASN A 342 -3.63 -31.32 5.08
CA ASN A 342 -5.00 -31.15 5.58
C ASN A 342 -6.07 -31.45 4.52
N GLY A 343 -5.71 -32.12 3.43
CA GLY A 343 -6.67 -32.63 2.45
C GLY A 343 -6.88 -31.75 1.21
N ALA A 344 -6.05 -30.74 0.99
CA ALA A 344 -6.05 -30.03 -0.28
C ALA A 344 -5.55 -30.94 -1.41
N VAL A 345 -6.04 -30.70 -2.62
CA VAL A 345 -5.61 -31.40 -3.83
C VAL A 345 -4.76 -30.45 -4.68
N SER A 346 -3.53 -30.89 -5.02
CA SER A 346 -2.69 -30.13 -5.93
C SER A 346 -3.20 -30.20 -7.36
N LEU A 347 -3.60 -29.06 -7.91
CA LEU A 347 -3.93 -28.91 -9.33
C LEU A 347 -2.68 -28.48 -10.12
N LEU A 348 -1.85 -27.65 -9.53
CA LEU A 348 -0.51 -27.26 -9.99
C LEU A 348 0.37 -27.04 -8.76
N GLU A 349 1.45 -27.81 -8.67
CA GLU A 349 2.36 -27.72 -7.53
C GLU A 349 3.26 -26.48 -7.65
N MET A 350 3.31 -25.67 -6.60
CA MET A 350 4.31 -24.60 -6.47
C MET A 350 5.66 -25.23 -6.12
N THR A 351 6.68 -24.90 -6.90
CA THR A 351 8.04 -25.42 -6.71
C THR A 351 9.06 -24.29 -6.64
N GLN A 352 10.23 -24.58 -6.11
CA GLN A 352 11.39 -23.68 -6.13
C GLN A 352 12.35 -24.17 -7.24
N PRO A 353 12.31 -23.57 -8.45
CA PRO A 353 13.05 -24.10 -9.61
C PRO A 353 14.55 -23.98 -9.48
N GLN A 354 15.05 -23.09 -8.61
CA GLN A 354 16.47 -22.87 -8.37
C GLN A 354 16.75 -22.90 -6.87
N ALA A 355 17.59 -23.82 -6.44
CA ALA A 355 18.02 -23.90 -5.05
C ALA A 355 18.68 -22.60 -4.58
N GLN A 356 18.43 -22.22 -3.33
CA GLN A 356 18.94 -20.98 -2.71
C GLN A 356 18.53 -19.68 -3.41
N SER A 357 17.45 -19.70 -4.18
CA SER A 357 16.84 -18.53 -4.78
C SER A 357 15.40 -18.39 -4.26
N ALA A 358 14.88 -17.19 -4.21
CA ALA A 358 13.48 -16.95 -3.82
C ALA A 358 12.50 -17.08 -5.01
N LEU A 359 12.91 -17.66 -6.13
CA LEU A 359 12.03 -17.97 -7.26
C LEU A 359 11.07 -19.10 -6.86
N LEU A 360 9.79 -18.89 -7.11
CA LEU A 360 8.73 -19.88 -6.96
C LEU A 360 7.89 -19.92 -8.24
N THR A 361 7.51 -21.14 -8.66
CA THR A 361 6.52 -21.30 -9.74
C THR A 361 5.12 -21.00 -9.22
N PRO A 362 4.12 -20.70 -10.08
CA PRO A 362 2.73 -20.65 -9.66
C PRO A 362 2.26 -21.95 -9.03
N GLY A 363 1.49 -21.85 -7.94
CA GLY A 363 0.82 -22.99 -7.31
C GLY A 363 -0.70 -22.82 -7.31
N ILE A 364 -1.44 -23.88 -7.54
CA ILE A 364 -2.90 -23.92 -7.53
C ILE A 364 -3.35 -25.14 -6.75
N LEU A 365 -4.01 -24.91 -5.61
CA LEU A 365 -4.54 -25.98 -4.76
C LEU A 365 -6.06 -25.93 -4.70
N ASP A 366 -6.74 -27.04 -4.92
CA ASP A 366 -8.16 -27.16 -4.57
C ASP A 366 -8.27 -27.46 -3.07
N VAL A 367 -8.79 -26.48 -2.34
CA VAL A 367 -8.96 -26.54 -0.89
C VAL A 367 -10.42 -26.75 -0.48
N THR A 368 -11.29 -27.12 -1.41
CA THR A 368 -12.74 -27.29 -1.17
C THR A 368 -13.00 -28.28 -0.04
N ALA A 369 -12.22 -29.36 0.04
CA ALA A 369 -12.39 -30.43 1.04
C ALA A 369 -11.65 -30.14 2.37
N VAL A 370 -10.87 -29.07 2.45
CA VAL A 370 -10.15 -28.69 3.68
C VAL A 370 -11.14 -28.12 4.69
N ALA A 371 -11.32 -28.79 5.81
CA ALA A 371 -12.34 -28.43 6.80
C ALA A 371 -12.04 -27.13 7.54
N GLU A 372 -10.77 -26.89 7.89
CA GLU A 372 -10.32 -25.68 8.57
C GLU A 372 -9.24 -25.00 7.71
N ARG A 373 -9.67 -24.08 6.86
CA ARG A 373 -8.79 -23.26 6.05
C ARG A 373 -8.32 -22.05 6.86
N PRO A 374 -7.00 -21.85 7.02
CA PRO A 374 -6.50 -20.65 7.68
C PRO A 374 -6.96 -19.38 6.94
N ASP A 375 -7.56 -18.43 7.67
CA ASP A 375 -7.88 -17.11 7.12
C ASP A 375 -6.62 -16.22 7.20
N GLU A 376 -5.64 -16.54 6.35
CA GLU A 376 -4.34 -15.89 6.29
C GLU A 376 -4.03 -15.38 4.89
N GLU A 377 -3.35 -14.25 4.81
CA GLU A 377 -2.81 -13.74 3.56
C GLU A 377 -1.52 -14.49 3.19
N LEU A 378 -1.61 -15.47 2.30
CA LEU A 378 -0.43 -16.13 1.70
C LEU A 378 0.16 -15.22 0.62
N PHE A 379 1.13 -14.37 1.01
CA PHE A 379 1.64 -13.28 0.18
C PHE A 379 2.67 -13.77 -0.86
N GLY A 380 2.18 -14.56 -1.81
CA GLY A 380 2.98 -15.23 -2.83
C GLY A 380 2.15 -15.88 -3.94
N PRO A 381 2.78 -16.61 -4.88
CA PRO A 381 2.12 -17.16 -6.06
C PRO A 381 1.38 -18.48 -5.78
N LEU A 382 0.60 -18.54 -4.70
CA LEU A 382 -0.22 -19.69 -4.31
C LEU A 382 -1.70 -19.32 -4.32
N LEU A 383 -2.45 -19.90 -5.26
CA LEU A 383 -3.88 -19.69 -5.44
C LEU A 383 -4.67 -20.85 -4.86
N GLN A 384 -5.64 -20.56 -3.99
CA GLN A 384 -6.55 -21.54 -3.40
C GLN A 384 -7.87 -21.55 -4.18
N VAL A 385 -8.24 -22.69 -4.73
CA VAL A 385 -9.52 -22.92 -5.43
C VAL A 385 -10.55 -23.44 -4.45
N ILE A 386 -11.76 -22.89 -4.50
CA ILE A 386 -12.92 -23.33 -3.71
C ILE A 386 -14.09 -23.51 -4.67
N ARG A 387 -14.68 -24.73 -4.67
CA ARG A 387 -15.81 -25.07 -5.56
C ARG A 387 -17.13 -24.74 -4.86
N TYR A 388 -17.98 -23.98 -5.52
CA TYR A 388 -19.28 -23.61 -5.01
C TYR A 388 -20.44 -24.24 -5.81
N ALA A 389 -21.58 -24.48 -5.15
CA ALA A 389 -22.75 -25.11 -5.75
C ALA A 389 -23.66 -24.10 -6.48
N ASP A 390 -23.83 -22.90 -5.91
CA ASP A 390 -24.67 -21.83 -6.46
C ASP A 390 -24.08 -20.45 -6.12
N PHE A 391 -24.61 -19.42 -6.76
CA PHE A 391 -24.05 -18.07 -6.63
C PHE A 391 -24.18 -17.46 -5.22
N ALA A 392 -25.24 -17.83 -4.48
CA ALA A 392 -25.40 -17.39 -3.09
C ALA A 392 -24.32 -18.00 -2.19
N ALA A 393 -24.00 -19.29 -2.41
CA ALA A 393 -22.89 -19.96 -1.73
C ALA A 393 -21.53 -19.31 -2.09
N ALA A 394 -21.35 -18.88 -3.35
CA ALA A 394 -20.14 -18.16 -3.75
C ALA A 394 -19.99 -16.83 -3.01
N ILE A 395 -21.06 -16.05 -2.84
CA ILE A 395 -21.02 -14.78 -2.10
C ILE A 395 -20.77 -15.03 -0.61
N ALA A 396 -21.41 -16.04 -0.04
CA ALA A 396 -21.20 -16.42 1.36
C ALA A 396 -19.72 -16.78 1.62
N GLU A 397 -19.14 -17.63 0.78
CA GLU A 397 -17.72 -18.01 0.83
C GLU A 397 -16.79 -16.82 0.58
N ALA A 398 -17.13 -15.93 -0.36
CA ALA A 398 -16.34 -14.72 -0.62
C ALA A 398 -16.23 -13.85 0.63
N ASN A 399 -17.30 -13.76 1.41
CA ASN A 399 -17.36 -12.96 2.64
C ASN A 399 -16.84 -13.70 3.89
N ASP A 400 -16.55 -15.00 3.80
CA ASP A 400 -16.04 -15.82 4.91
C ASP A 400 -14.54 -15.55 5.14
N THR A 401 -14.26 -14.34 5.59
CA THR A 401 -12.91 -13.85 5.93
C THR A 401 -13.03 -12.63 6.85
N ALA A 402 -12.06 -12.47 7.74
CA ALA A 402 -11.91 -11.27 8.55
C ALA A 402 -11.46 -10.05 7.71
N TYR A 403 -10.85 -10.30 6.54
CA TYR A 403 -10.35 -9.27 5.64
C TYR A 403 -11.48 -8.65 4.77
N GLY A 404 -11.13 -7.62 4.02
CA GLY A 404 -12.06 -6.95 3.11
C GLY A 404 -11.38 -5.87 2.27
N LEU A 405 -10.22 -6.19 1.63
CA LEU A 405 -9.52 -5.23 0.79
C LEU A 405 -10.08 -5.22 -0.62
N ALA A 406 -10.02 -6.35 -1.33
CA ALA A 406 -10.48 -6.46 -2.70
C ALA A 406 -11.32 -7.73 -2.90
N ALA A 407 -12.32 -7.63 -3.77
CA ALA A 407 -13.12 -8.74 -4.27
C ALA A 407 -13.41 -8.54 -5.75
N GLY A 408 -13.68 -9.60 -6.50
CA GLY A 408 -14.03 -9.49 -7.90
C GLY A 408 -14.96 -10.59 -8.38
N LEU A 409 -15.67 -10.26 -9.46
CA LEU A 409 -16.56 -11.17 -10.18
C LEU A 409 -16.18 -11.19 -11.67
N LEU A 410 -16.00 -12.40 -12.22
CA LEU A 410 -15.99 -12.65 -13.65
C LEU A 410 -17.33 -13.26 -14.03
N SER A 411 -18.15 -12.54 -14.79
CA SER A 411 -19.50 -12.95 -15.19
C SER A 411 -20.01 -12.12 -16.35
N ASP A 412 -20.71 -12.74 -17.27
CA ASP A 412 -21.42 -12.04 -18.36
C ASP A 412 -22.76 -11.45 -17.91
N SER A 413 -23.15 -11.63 -16.66
CA SER A 413 -24.42 -11.15 -16.09
C SER A 413 -24.23 -9.90 -15.25
N GLU A 414 -24.71 -8.76 -15.75
CA GLU A 414 -24.76 -7.51 -14.99
C GLU A 414 -25.61 -7.66 -13.70
N ALA A 415 -26.71 -8.40 -13.74
CA ALA A 415 -27.54 -8.61 -12.56
C ALA A 415 -26.79 -9.35 -11.44
N ARG A 416 -25.96 -10.34 -11.79
CA ARG A 416 -25.08 -11.00 -10.82
C ARG A 416 -24.00 -10.07 -10.29
N TYR A 417 -23.45 -9.18 -11.12
CA TYR A 417 -22.51 -8.18 -10.65
C TYR A 417 -23.15 -7.20 -9.67
N GLN A 418 -24.35 -6.70 -9.96
CA GLN A 418 -25.07 -5.80 -9.05
C GLN A 418 -25.36 -6.47 -7.70
N GLN A 419 -25.76 -7.75 -7.71
CA GLN A 419 -25.93 -8.53 -6.49
C GLN A 419 -24.61 -8.69 -5.75
N PHE A 420 -23.53 -9.11 -6.44
CA PHE A 420 -22.21 -9.30 -5.85
C PHE A 420 -21.67 -7.99 -5.26
N TRP A 421 -21.80 -6.86 -5.98
CA TRP A 421 -21.37 -5.55 -5.52
C TRP A 421 -22.08 -5.14 -4.22
N LEU A 422 -23.39 -5.39 -4.14
CA LEU A 422 -24.18 -5.05 -2.96
C LEU A 422 -23.85 -5.93 -1.74
N GLU A 423 -23.61 -7.21 -1.97
CA GLU A 423 -23.50 -8.22 -0.91
C GLU A 423 -22.06 -8.53 -0.52
N SER A 424 -21.06 -8.22 -1.35
CA SER A 424 -19.66 -8.44 -1.03
C SER A 424 -19.10 -7.39 -0.07
N ARG A 425 -18.22 -7.82 0.85
CA ARG A 425 -17.63 -6.96 1.88
C ARG A 425 -16.16 -6.66 1.57
N ALA A 426 -15.92 -5.71 0.65
CA ALA A 426 -14.57 -5.26 0.28
C ALA A 426 -14.57 -3.77 -0.06
N GLY A 427 -13.42 -3.13 0.08
CA GLY A 427 -13.23 -1.72 -0.30
C GLY A 427 -13.03 -1.52 -1.80
N ILE A 428 -12.64 -2.59 -2.53
CA ILE A 428 -12.47 -2.61 -3.98
C ILE A 428 -13.27 -3.78 -4.51
N VAL A 429 -14.21 -3.53 -5.43
CA VAL A 429 -15.04 -4.58 -6.06
C VAL A 429 -14.95 -4.42 -7.57
N ASN A 430 -14.30 -5.38 -8.24
CA ASN A 430 -14.08 -5.35 -9.68
C ASN A 430 -15.01 -6.29 -10.43
N TRP A 431 -15.44 -5.89 -11.62
CA TRP A 431 -16.22 -6.71 -12.56
C TRP A 431 -15.46 -6.88 -13.87
N ASN A 432 -15.24 -8.13 -14.26
CA ASN A 432 -14.52 -8.51 -15.50
C ASN A 432 -13.17 -7.82 -15.67
N LYS A 433 -12.51 -7.56 -14.54
CA LYS A 433 -11.16 -6.99 -14.46
C LYS A 433 -10.37 -7.72 -13.38
N GLN A 434 -9.05 -7.73 -13.55
CA GLN A 434 -8.17 -8.26 -12.52
C GLN A 434 -8.31 -7.48 -11.20
N LEU A 435 -8.08 -8.15 -10.08
CA LEU A 435 -8.10 -7.51 -8.76
C LEU A 435 -6.94 -6.54 -8.56
N THR A 436 -5.83 -6.75 -9.25
CA THR A 436 -4.55 -6.04 -9.11
C THR A 436 -4.48 -4.69 -9.84
N GLY A 437 -5.56 -4.23 -10.42
CA GLY A 437 -5.65 -3.02 -11.25
C GLY A 437 -6.25 -1.80 -10.56
N ALA A 438 -6.04 -1.60 -9.26
CA ALA A 438 -6.58 -0.44 -8.54
C ALA A 438 -5.99 0.88 -9.04
N ALA A 439 -6.87 1.84 -9.39
CA ALA A 439 -6.45 3.14 -9.87
C ALA A 439 -6.08 4.07 -8.71
N SER A 440 -4.93 4.75 -8.80
CA SER A 440 -4.51 5.75 -7.79
C SER A 440 -5.42 6.99 -7.75
N SER A 441 -6.25 7.19 -8.78
CA SER A 441 -7.28 8.24 -8.85
C SER A 441 -8.62 7.85 -8.20
N ALA A 442 -8.69 6.68 -7.57
CA ALA A 442 -9.84 6.20 -6.79
C ALA A 442 -9.42 5.97 -5.33
N PRO A 443 -10.37 5.86 -4.38
CA PRO A 443 -10.03 5.44 -3.03
C PRO A 443 -9.45 4.03 -3.03
N PHE A 444 -8.45 3.82 -2.18
CA PHE A 444 -7.83 2.52 -1.98
C PHE A 444 -7.80 2.21 -0.49
N GLY A 445 -8.42 1.12 -0.08
CA GLY A 445 -8.45 0.69 1.31
C GLY A 445 -9.49 -0.38 1.55
N GLY A 446 -9.37 -1.07 2.67
CA GLY A 446 -10.24 -2.16 3.03
C GLY A 446 -11.03 -1.93 4.31
N VAL A 447 -11.95 -2.85 4.54
CA VAL A 447 -12.71 -2.99 5.78
C VAL A 447 -12.22 -4.22 6.55
N GLY A 448 -12.71 -4.44 7.76
CA GLY A 448 -12.29 -5.56 8.60
C GLY A 448 -10.79 -5.51 8.90
N ALA A 449 -10.10 -6.66 8.81
CA ALA A 449 -8.66 -6.79 9.06
C ALA A 449 -7.75 -6.15 8.00
N SER A 450 -8.34 -5.52 6.97
CA SER A 450 -7.60 -4.89 5.87
C SER A 450 -7.35 -3.39 6.06
N GLY A 451 -7.93 -2.74 7.07
CA GLY A 451 -7.73 -1.32 7.29
C GLY A 451 -8.51 -0.79 8.51
N ASN A 452 -8.34 0.49 8.80
CA ASN A 452 -9.02 1.18 9.90
C ASN A 452 -9.94 2.31 9.40
N HIS A 453 -10.62 2.11 8.27
CA HIS A 453 -11.55 3.07 7.65
C HIS A 453 -10.90 4.39 7.21
N ARG A 454 -9.61 4.37 6.89
CA ARG A 454 -8.84 5.48 6.34
C ARG A 454 -8.30 5.09 4.96
N ALA A 455 -9.19 5.09 3.96
CA ALA A 455 -8.78 4.78 2.59
C ALA A 455 -7.67 5.73 2.11
N SER A 456 -6.68 5.18 1.44
CA SER A 456 -5.54 5.87 0.86
C SER A 456 -5.75 6.23 -0.62
N ALA A 457 -4.69 6.38 -1.36
CA ALA A 457 -4.64 6.78 -2.76
C ALA A 457 -5.29 8.16 -2.98
N TYR A 458 -6.45 8.23 -3.66
CA TYR A 458 -7.15 9.51 -3.85
C TYR A 458 -7.68 10.10 -2.53
N TYR A 459 -8.01 9.25 -1.56
CA TYR A 459 -8.54 9.66 -0.27
C TYR A 459 -7.46 9.94 0.78
N ALA A 460 -6.19 9.79 0.43
CA ALA A 460 -5.08 10.13 1.34
C ALA A 460 -5.11 11.60 1.81
N ALA A 461 -5.68 12.52 1.01
CA ALA A 461 -5.89 13.90 1.42
C ALA A 461 -6.67 14.01 2.74
N ASP A 462 -7.66 13.15 2.96
CA ASP A 462 -8.58 13.23 4.11
C ASP A 462 -7.88 12.97 5.45
N TYR A 463 -6.90 12.08 5.49
CA TYR A 463 -6.16 11.80 6.72
C TYR A 463 -4.83 12.56 6.83
N CYS A 464 -4.42 13.27 5.79
CA CYS A 464 -3.21 14.11 5.83
C CYS A 464 -3.45 15.50 6.39
N ALA A 465 -4.71 15.90 6.59
CA ALA A 465 -5.10 17.21 7.12
C ALA A 465 -6.38 17.09 7.96
N TYR A 466 -6.59 18.03 8.87
CA TYR A 466 -7.84 18.10 9.64
C TYR A 466 -8.65 19.34 9.24
N PRO A 467 -10.00 19.24 9.20
CA PRO A 467 -10.88 20.35 8.84
C PRO A 467 -10.94 21.39 9.97
N VAL A 468 -11.00 22.67 9.56
CA VAL A 468 -11.20 23.82 10.44
C VAL A 468 -12.35 24.65 9.90
N ALA A 469 -13.45 24.72 10.63
CA ALA A 469 -14.58 25.59 10.34
C ALA A 469 -14.44 26.91 11.08
N SER A 470 -14.71 28.02 10.39
CA SER A 470 -14.73 29.35 10.98
C SER A 470 -15.91 30.18 10.49
N LEU A 471 -16.34 31.13 11.32
CA LEU A 471 -17.19 32.22 10.92
C LEU A 471 -16.36 33.51 10.98
N GLU A 472 -16.28 34.22 9.86
CA GLU A 472 -15.36 35.32 9.69
C GLU A 472 -16.13 36.60 9.30
N THR A 473 -15.80 37.70 9.97
CA THR A 473 -16.21 39.04 9.58
C THR A 473 -14.99 39.96 9.64
N PRO A 474 -14.83 40.90 8.69
CA PRO A 474 -13.66 41.77 8.64
C PRO A 474 -13.63 42.81 9.78
N SER A 475 -14.75 43.05 10.43
CA SER A 475 -14.88 44.02 11.52
C SER A 475 -15.85 43.55 12.59
N LEU A 476 -15.51 43.79 13.85
CA LEU A 476 -16.42 43.52 14.95
C LEU A 476 -17.45 44.67 15.04
N THR A 477 -18.72 44.33 14.86
CA THR A 477 -19.83 45.27 14.96
C THR A 477 -20.85 44.82 15.97
N LEU A 478 -21.49 45.76 16.67
CA LEU A 478 -22.59 45.45 17.56
C LEU A 478 -23.79 44.98 16.74
N PRO A 479 -24.40 43.83 17.03
CA PRO A 479 -25.58 43.37 16.32
C PRO A 479 -26.75 44.34 16.51
N ALA A 480 -27.59 44.51 15.48
CA ALA A 480 -28.77 45.40 15.51
C ALA A 480 -29.75 45.03 16.62
N ALA A 481 -29.78 43.75 17.03
CA ALA A 481 -30.58 43.29 18.13
C ALA A 481 -29.69 42.48 19.09
N LEU A 482 -29.66 42.87 20.34
CA LEU A 482 -28.94 42.12 21.39
C LEU A 482 -29.72 40.89 21.84
N THR A 483 -29.01 39.90 22.31
CA THR A 483 -29.58 38.72 22.93
C THR A 483 -30.43 39.15 24.12
N PRO A 484 -31.65 38.58 24.31
CA PRO A 484 -32.50 38.91 25.45
C PRO A 484 -31.75 38.83 26.77
N GLY A 485 -31.90 39.86 27.62
CA GLY A 485 -31.22 39.95 28.90
C GLY A 485 -29.81 40.62 28.86
N VAL A 486 -29.23 40.86 27.70
CA VAL A 486 -27.97 41.61 27.56
C VAL A 486 -28.31 43.10 27.36
N LYS A 487 -27.70 43.97 28.17
CA LYS A 487 -27.83 45.45 28.05
C LYS A 487 -26.42 46.02 27.92
N MET A 488 -26.22 46.83 26.88
CA MET A 488 -25.02 47.67 26.80
C MET A 488 -25.29 48.93 27.61
N VAL A 489 -24.64 49.04 28.77
CA VAL A 489 -24.78 50.18 29.71
C VAL A 489 -23.70 51.22 29.38
#